data_a334e31af1580ae142a13c50d01ef04d
#
_entry.id   a334e31af1580ae142a13c50d01ef04d
#
_cell.length_a   1.000
_cell.length_b   1.000
_cell.length_c   1.000
_cell.angle_alpha   90.00
_cell.angle_beta   90.00
_cell.angle_gamma   90.00
#
_symmetry.space_group_name_H-M   'P 1'
#
loop_
_entity.id
_entity.type
_entity.pdbx_description
1 polymer ?
#
loop_
_entity_poly.entity_id
_entity_poly.type
_entity_poly.pdbx_seq_one_letter_code
_entity_poly.pdbx_strand_id
1 'polypeptide(L)'
;FCGRVLAFACLACSCPVFAAGAQPLPQPHYGEIAKKVAKLLSEKHLLQVGLNDDISAKAWTNMIVSFDFDRSYFLRSDIEAFESMRLNIDDAVKKGDVSFPYEVYRVFRERVEDRYQFVTNLLGRGFALDQDESFIWKRKDAPWPNDRGEQDELWRKRIKNEYLVQVIGRELDMAAS
;
A
#
# COMPACT_ATOMS: atom_id res chain seq x y z
N PHE A 1 -38.40 -52.09 2.40
CA PHE A 1 -37.01 -51.59 2.21
C PHE A 1 -37.10 -50.09 1.90
N CYS A 2 -36.82 -49.28 2.90
CA CYS A 2 -36.94 -47.82 2.85
C CYS A 2 -35.53 -47.24 2.71
N GLY A 3 -35.18 -46.76 1.53
CA GLY A 3 -33.92 -46.08 1.26
C GLY A 3 -34.01 -44.60 1.61
N ARG A 4 -33.32 -44.14 2.69
CA ARG A 4 -33.16 -42.73 3.03
C ARG A 4 -32.08 -42.13 2.14
N VAL A 5 -32.49 -41.23 1.26
CA VAL A 5 -31.59 -40.32 0.52
C VAL A 5 -31.21 -39.19 1.46
N LEU A 6 -29.94 -39.14 1.88
CA LEU A 6 -29.36 -38.01 2.60
C LEU A 6 -29.02 -36.92 1.59
N ALA A 7 -29.78 -35.85 1.61
CA ALA A 7 -29.47 -34.63 0.89
C ALA A 7 -28.31 -33.90 1.59
N PHE A 8 -27.15 -33.86 0.96
CA PHE A 8 -26.03 -33.01 1.36
C PHE A 8 -26.37 -31.57 0.99
N ALA A 9 -26.72 -30.77 2.01
CA ALA A 9 -26.85 -29.33 1.85
C ALA A 9 -25.44 -28.73 1.74
N CYS A 10 -25.02 -28.33 0.52
CA CYS A 10 -23.86 -27.49 0.32
C CYS A 10 -24.13 -26.14 0.99
N LEU A 11 -23.57 -25.92 2.18
CA LEU A 11 -23.42 -24.55 2.72
C LEU A 11 -22.48 -23.80 1.79
N ALA A 12 -23.04 -22.97 0.93
CA ALA A 12 -22.29 -21.96 0.20
C ALA A 12 -21.68 -21.01 1.25
N CYS A 13 -20.40 -21.17 1.52
CA CYS A 13 -19.61 -20.25 2.31
C CYS A 13 -19.55 -18.93 1.52
N SER A 14 -20.48 -18.02 1.82
CA SER A 14 -20.44 -16.65 1.32
C SER A 14 -19.27 -15.97 1.99
N CYS A 15 -18.09 -15.99 1.33
CA CYS A 15 -17.00 -15.10 1.67
C CYS A 15 -17.55 -13.67 1.66
N PRO A 16 -17.36 -12.88 2.73
CA PRO A 16 -17.72 -11.48 2.70
C PRO A 16 -16.90 -10.83 1.58
N VAL A 17 -17.57 -10.49 0.49
CA VAL A 17 -17.03 -9.54 -0.47
C VAL A 17 -16.75 -8.30 0.37
N PHE A 18 -15.49 -7.92 0.53
CA PHE A 18 -15.12 -6.63 1.09
C PHE A 18 -15.87 -5.59 0.26
N ALA A 19 -16.94 -5.06 0.83
CA ALA A 19 -17.66 -3.96 0.22
C ALA A 19 -16.62 -2.88 -0.06
N ALA A 20 -16.41 -2.55 -1.33
CA ALA A 20 -15.54 -1.47 -1.73
C ALA A 20 -16.09 -0.21 -1.06
N GLY A 21 -15.60 0.09 0.14
CA GLY A 21 -16.00 1.26 0.91
C GLY A 21 -15.82 2.48 0.03
N ALA A 22 -16.80 3.39 0.06
CA ALA A 22 -16.74 4.63 -0.70
C ALA A 22 -15.36 5.27 -0.51
N GLN A 23 -14.70 5.64 -1.61
CA GLN A 23 -13.41 6.30 -1.52
C GLN A 23 -13.57 7.62 -0.75
N PRO A 24 -12.71 7.91 0.22
CA PRO A 24 -12.76 9.17 0.91
C PRO A 24 -12.53 10.30 -0.10
N LEU A 25 -13.41 11.27 -0.10
CA LEU A 25 -13.30 12.47 -0.92
C LEU A 25 -12.98 13.67 -0.03
N PRO A 26 -12.22 14.66 -0.53
CA PRO A 26 -11.96 15.86 0.22
C PRO A 26 -13.27 16.57 0.56
N GLN A 27 -13.48 16.87 1.83
CA GLN A 27 -14.63 17.65 2.26
C GLN A 27 -14.36 19.14 2.00
N PRO A 28 -15.37 19.95 1.62
CA PRO A 28 -15.18 21.37 1.29
C PRO A 28 -14.45 22.19 2.36
N HIS A 29 -14.67 21.86 3.63
CA HIS A 29 -14.04 22.59 4.75
C HIS A 29 -12.56 22.25 4.94
N TYR A 30 -12.03 21.15 4.37
CA TYR A 30 -10.61 20.80 4.49
C TYR A 30 -9.71 21.79 3.76
N GLY A 31 -10.16 22.34 2.64
CA GLY A 31 -9.45 23.42 1.94
C GLY A 31 -9.32 24.67 2.79
N GLU A 32 -10.38 25.06 3.50
CA GLU A 32 -10.33 26.21 4.41
C GLU A 32 -9.43 25.96 5.63
N ILE A 33 -9.42 24.73 6.15
CA ILE A 33 -8.48 24.33 7.21
C ILE A 33 -7.05 24.43 6.70
N ALA A 34 -6.77 23.91 5.51
CA ALA A 34 -5.44 23.94 4.89
C ALA A 34 -4.91 25.38 4.75
N LYS A 35 -5.72 26.30 4.24
CA LYS A 35 -5.38 27.74 4.16
C LYS A 35 -5.05 28.34 5.51
N LYS A 36 -5.88 28.05 6.53
CA LYS A 36 -5.64 28.55 7.90
C LYS A 36 -4.33 28.01 8.48
N VAL A 37 -4.06 26.72 8.28
CA VAL A 37 -2.81 26.08 8.73
C VAL A 37 -1.61 26.70 8.00
N ALA A 38 -1.68 26.88 6.68
CA ALA A 38 -0.62 27.52 5.90
C ALA A 38 -0.30 28.92 6.42
N LYS A 39 -1.33 29.72 6.70
CA LYS A 39 -1.18 31.05 7.27
C LYS A 39 -0.55 31.04 8.67
N LEU A 40 -1.03 30.17 9.55
CA LEU A 40 -0.49 30.04 10.91
C LEU A 40 0.98 29.60 10.92
N LEU A 41 1.35 28.67 10.03
CA LEU A 41 2.75 28.26 9.90
C LEU A 41 3.65 29.40 9.46
N SER A 42 3.21 30.23 8.51
CA SER A 42 3.97 31.36 8.03
C SER A 42 4.13 32.47 9.08
N GLU A 43 3.10 32.72 9.92
CA GLU A 43 3.05 33.82 10.84
C GLU A 43 3.53 33.50 12.26
N LYS A 44 3.32 32.24 12.72
CA LYS A 44 3.46 31.86 14.13
C LYS A 44 4.47 30.73 14.36
N HIS A 45 5.00 30.11 13.32
CA HIS A 45 5.99 29.04 13.50
C HIS A 45 7.30 29.63 14.06
N LEU A 46 7.87 28.94 15.05
CA LEU A 46 9.06 29.38 15.77
C LEU A 46 10.25 29.74 14.84
N LEU A 47 10.41 28.98 13.77
CA LEU A 47 11.47 29.16 12.78
C LEU A 47 11.12 30.16 11.68
N GLN A 48 9.88 30.67 11.64
CA GLN A 48 9.37 31.59 10.61
C GLN A 48 9.67 31.17 9.15
N VAL A 49 9.80 29.87 8.93
CA VAL A 49 10.03 29.31 7.59
C VAL A 49 8.68 29.22 6.89
N GLY A 50 8.51 30.06 5.86
CA GLY A 50 7.34 29.99 5.00
C GLY A 50 7.26 28.66 4.23
N LEU A 51 6.05 28.27 3.86
CA LEU A 51 5.86 27.13 2.96
C LEU A 51 6.49 27.45 1.60
N ASN A 52 7.37 26.57 1.13
CA ASN A 52 8.14 26.70 -0.10
C ASN A 52 8.39 25.31 -0.74
N ASP A 53 9.07 25.31 -1.89
CA ASP A 53 9.40 24.11 -2.65
C ASP A 53 10.17 23.07 -1.84
N ASP A 54 11.09 23.48 -0.96
CA ASP A 54 11.86 22.54 -0.11
C ASP A 54 10.95 21.82 0.88
N ILE A 55 9.95 22.51 1.42
CA ILE A 55 8.95 21.92 2.32
C ILE A 55 8.02 21.04 1.50
N SER A 56 7.62 21.44 0.30
CA SER A 56 6.85 20.65 -0.63
C SER A 56 7.55 19.33 -0.96
N ALA A 57 8.83 19.39 -1.32
CA ALA A 57 9.61 18.18 -1.64
C ALA A 57 9.71 17.20 -0.45
N LYS A 58 9.90 17.73 0.76
CA LYS A 58 9.91 16.91 1.98
C LYS A 58 8.54 16.32 2.29
N ALA A 59 7.49 17.13 2.17
CA ALA A 59 6.10 16.67 2.39
C ALA A 59 5.73 15.58 1.40
N TRP A 60 6.05 15.74 0.12
CA TRP A 60 5.86 14.75 -0.93
C TRP A 60 6.59 13.44 -0.59
N THR A 61 7.88 13.53 -0.28
CA THR A 61 8.69 12.34 0.06
C THR A 61 8.11 11.61 1.28
N ASN A 62 7.80 12.34 2.36
CA ASN A 62 7.25 11.76 3.57
C ASN A 62 5.89 11.10 3.32
N MET A 63 5.05 11.71 2.49
CA MET A 63 3.75 11.14 2.15
C MET A 63 3.90 9.83 1.37
N ILE A 64 4.71 9.80 0.31
CA ILE A 64 4.94 8.57 -0.47
C ILE A 64 5.51 7.46 0.42
N VAL A 65 6.52 7.77 1.22
CA VAL A 65 7.15 6.80 2.15
C VAL A 65 6.16 6.33 3.22
N SER A 66 5.22 7.16 3.66
CA SER A 66 4.22 6.75 4.65
C SER A 66 3.24 5.69 4.12
N PHE A 67 2.97 5.69 2.81
CA PHE A 67 2.15 4.67 2.16
C PHE A 67 2.95 3.43 1.75
N ASP A 68 4.18 3.60 1.28
CA ASP A 68 4.98 2.51 0.69
C ASP A 68 6.45 2.59 1.11
N PHE A 69 6.70 2.35 2.42
CA PHE A 69 8.04 2.39 3.01
C PHE A 69 9.01 1.41 2.35
N ASP A 70 8.54 0.19 2.06
CA ASP A 70 9.33 -0.89 1.45
C ASP A 70 9.36 -0.84 -0.08
N ARG A 71 8.75 0.17 -0.69
CA ARG A 71 8.68 0.33 -2.15
C ARG A 71 8.21 -0.93 -2.87
N SER A 72 7.09 -1.46 -2.42
CA SER A 72 6.54 -2.74 -2.87
C SER A 72 5.13 -2.65 -3.44
N TYR A 73 4.40 -1.58 -3.14
CA TYR A 73 3.04 -1.36 -3.61
C TYR A 73 2.98 -0.51 -4.87
N PHE A 74 3.61 0.69 -4.86
CA PHE A 74 3.63 1.53 -6.04
C PHE A 74 4.53 0.96 -7.14
N LEU A 75 4.18 1.28 -8.38
CA LEU A 75 5.04 1.13 -9.52
C LEU A 75 5.82 2.42 -9.78
N ARG A 76 6.91 2.33 -10.51
CA ARG A 76 7.69 3.50 -10.94
C ARG A 76 6.82 4.53 -11.66
N SER A 77 5.92 4.08 -12.53
CA SER A 77 4.99 4.94 -13.24
C SER A 77 4.05 5.73 -12.33
N ASP A 78 3.67 5.18 -11.17
CA ASP A 78 2.85 5.91 -10.20
C ASP A 78 3.65 7.06 -9.57
N ILE A 79 4.90 6.78 -9.22
CA ILE A 79 5.80 7.80 -8.65
C ILE A 79 6.08 8.92 -9.65
N GLU A 80 6.32 8.56 -10.92
CA GLU A 80 6.51 9.53 -12.01
C GLU A 80 5.26 10.41 -12.21
N ALA A 81 4.06 9.83 -12.12
CA ALA A 81 2.81 10.60 -12.18
C ALA A 81 2.67 11.58 -11.00
N PHE A 82 3.13 11.22 -9.81
CA PHE A 82 3.08 12.09 -8.63
C PHE A 82 4.16 13.18 -8.63
N GLU A 83 5.20 13.07 -9.45
CA GLU A 83 6.35 13.99 -9.45
C GLU A 83 5.95 15.45 -9.76
N SER A 84 4.88 15.64 -10.54
CA SER A 84 4.34 16.99 -10.85
C SER A 84 3.96 17.80 -9.61
N MET A 85 3.62 17.13 -8.51
CA MET A 85 3.22 17.76 -7.26
C MET A 85 4.36 17.95 -6.28
N ARG A 86 5.56 17.44 -6.58
CA ARG A 86 6.69 17.43 -5.64
C ARG A 86 7.07 18.84 -5.14
N LEU A 87 7.06 19.82 -6.00
CA LEU A 87 7.39 21.21 -5.66
C LEU A 87 6.14 22.10 -5.53
N ASN A 88 4.94 21.56 -5.69
CA ASN A 88 3.69 22.34 -5.79
C ASN A 88 2.73 22.13 -4.62
N ILE A 89 3.09 21.31 -3.62
CA ILE A 89 2.21 21.01 -2.48
C ILE A 89 1.95 22.28 -1.65
N ASP A 90 2.95 23.11 -1.42
CA ASP A 90 2.80 24.36 -0.67
C ASP A 90 1.82 25.31 -1.34
N ASP A 91 1.91 25.45 -2.66
CA ASP A 91 1.00 26.27 -3.45
C ASP A 91 -0.43 25.72 -3.46
N ALA A 92 -0.59 24.40 -3.56
CA ALA A 92 -1.88 23.75 -3.44
C ALA A 92 -2.51 24.01 -2.08
N VAL A 93 -1.76 23.81 -0.99
CA VAL A 93 -2.22 24.04 0.39
C VAL A 93 -2.58 25.52 0.62
N LYS A 94 -1.79 26.48 0.12
CA LYS A 94 -2.09 27.92 0.18
C LYS A 94 -3.39 28.26 -0.55
N LYS A 95 -3.69 27.59 -1.64
CA LYS A 95 -4.96 27.73 -2.40
C LYS A 95 -6.12 26.95 -1.77
N GLY A 96 -5.85 26.05 -0.82
CA GLY A 96 -6.83 25.17 -0.20
C GLY A 96 -7.15 23.95 -1.04
N ASP A 97 -6.28 23.61 -1.98
CA ASP A 97 -6.37 22.35 -2.71
C ASP A 97 -5.72 21.23 -1.90
N VAL A 98 -6.53 20.26 -1.53
CA VAL A 98 -6.13 19.07 -0.76
C VAL A 98 -6.36 17.79 -1.56
N SER A 99 -6.48 17.87 -2.88
CA SER A 99 -6.80 16.72 -3.75
C SER A 99 -5.66 15.70 -3.83
N PHE A 100 -4.41 16.15 -3.84
CA PHE A 100 -3.25 15.29 -4.07
C PHE A 100 -3.11 14.13 -3.06
N PRO A 101 -3.24 14.30 -1.74
CA PRO A 101 -3.24 13.17 -0.80
C PRO A 101 -4.31 12.11 -1.10
N TYR A 102 -5.47 12.53 -1.57
CA TYR A 102 -6.56 11.62 -1.94
C TYR A 102 -6.25 10.85 -3.23
N GLU A 103 -5.57 11.49 -4.18
CA GLU A 103 -5.09 10.83 -5.40
C GLU A 103 -4.06 9.76 -5.08
N VAL A 104 -3.04 10.07 -4.27
CA VAL A 104 -2.04 9.10 -3.81
C VAL A 104 -2.72 7.93 -3.09
N TYR A 105 -3.67 8.22 -2.19
CA TYR A 105 -4.40 7.19 -1.46
C TYR A 105 -5.24 6.31 -2.38
N ARG A 106 -5.89 6.88 -3.40
CA ARG A 106 -6.67 6.14 -4.40
C ARG A 106 -5.79 5.13 -5.14
N VAL A 107 -4.64 5.59 -5.66
CA VAL A 107 -3.70 4.71 -6.35
C VAL A 107 -3.14 3.65 -5.41
N PHE A 108 -2.80 4.02 -4.18
CA PHE A 108 -2.34 3.05 -3.17
C PHE A 108 -3.38 1.96 -2.93
N ARG A 109 -4.65 2.30 -2.74
CA ARG A 109 -5.72 1.31 -2.56
C ARG A 109 -5.85 0.36 -3.75
N GLU A 110 -5.77 0.88 -4.98
CA GLU A 110 -5.79 0.06 -6.20
C GLU A 110 -4.62 -0.94 -6.19
N ARG A 111 -3.42 -0.48 -5.82
CA ARG A 111 -2.24 -1.34 -5.71
C ARG A 111 -2.38 -2.40 -4.60
N VAL A 112 -2.94 -2.03 -3.45
CA VAL A 112 -3.21 -2.98 -2.36
C VAL A 112 -4.20 -4.06 -2.81
N GLU A 113 -5.28 -3.69 -3.50
CA GLU A 113 -6.25 -4.65 -4.04
C GLU A 113 -5.60 -5.58 -5.08
N ASP A 114 -4.81 -5.03 -6.01
CA ASP A 114 -4.04 -5.84 -6.97
C ASP A 114 -3.14 -6.86 -6.25
N ARG A 115 -2.47 -6.44 -5.18
CA ARG A 115 -1.59 -7.34 -4.40
C ARG A 115 -2.38 -8.38 -3.62
N TYR A 116 -3.52 -8.01 -3.05
CA TYR A 116 -4.40 -8.95 -2.38
C TYR A 116 -4.86 -10.07 -3.32
N GLN A 117 -5.32 -9.73 -4.52
CA GLN A 117 -5.74 -10.71 -5.51
C GLN A 117 -4.57 -11.60 -5.96
N PHE A 118 -3.40 -11.00 -6.21
CA PHE A 118 -2.20 -11.73 -6.58
C PHE A 118 -1.79 -12.74 -5.51
N VAL A 119 -1.70 -12.31 -4.24
CA VAL A 119 -1.30 -13.16 -3.12
C VAL A 119 -2.29 -14.29 -2.87
N THR A 120 -3.60 -14.01 -2.96
CA THR A 120 -4.65 -15.03 -2.81
C THR A 120 -4.49 -16.12 -3.87
N ASN A 121 -4.27 -15.74 -5.13
CA ASN A 121 -4.03 -16.68 -6.21
C ASN A 121 -2.72 -17.46 -6.05
N LEU A 122 -1.67 -16.80 -5.57
CA LEU A 122 -0.36 -17.41 -5.33
C LEU A 122 -0.43 -18.48 -4.24
N LEU A 123 -1.09 -18.18 -3.12
CA LEU A 123 -1.28 -19.13 -2.02
C LEU A 123 -2.10 -20.35 -2.44
N GLY A 124 -3.07 -20.18 -3.34
CA GLY A 124 -3.86 -21.28 -3.89
C GLY A 124 -3.05 -22.24 -4.78
N ARG A 125 -1.95 -21.75 -5.40
CA ARG A 125 -1.06 -22.57 -6.26
C ARG A 125 0.08 -23.22 -5.48
N GLY A 126 0.45 -22.67 -4.33
CA GLY A 126 1.62 -23.08 -3.54
C GLY A 126 2.95 -22.59 -4.12
N PHE A 127 4.05 -23.09 -3.54
CA PHE A 127 5.42 -22.69 -3.88
C PHE A 127 6.29 -23.89 -4.25
N ALA A 128 7.17 -23.71 -5.24
CA ALA A 128 8.30 -24.61 -5.45
C ALA A 128 9.36 -24.29 -4.39
N LEU A 129 9.64 -25.26 -3.50
CA LEU A 129 10.56 -25.07 -2.36
C LEU A 129 11.97 -25.60 -2.64
N ASP A 130 12.17 -26.24 -3.76
CA ASP A 130 13.42 -26.86 -4.24
C ASP A 130 14.34 -25.90 -5.01
N GLN A 131 13.93 -24.62 -5.14
CA GLN A 131 14.69 -23.62 -5.89
C GLN A 131 15.56 -22.79 -4.95
N ASP A 132 16.84 -22.63 -5.32
CA ASP A 132 17.77 -21.73 -4.63
C ASP A 132 17.47 -20.28 -5.05
N GLU A 133 16.79 -19.57 -4.17
CA GLU A 133 16.35 -18.19 -4.39
C GLU A 133 16.74 -17.30 -3.21
N SER A 134 17.04 -16.03 -3.51
CA SER A 134 17.27 -15.02 -2.49
C SER A 134 16.17 -13.97 -2.47
N PHE A 135 15.85 -13.47 -1.29
CA PHE A 135 14.93 -12.36 -1.07
C PHE A 135 15.58 -11.27 -0.23
N ILE A 136 15.57 -10.04 -0.76
CA ILE A 136 16.06 -8.85 -0.05
C ILE A 136 14.88 -8.21 0.66
N TRP A 137 14.79 -8.39 1.98
CA TRP A 137 13.69 -7.89 2.79
C TRP A 137 13.79 -6.41 3.15
N LYS A 138 15.02 -5.84 3.25
CA LYS A 138 15.25 -4.42 3.50
C LYS A 138 15.19 -3.64 2.19
N ARG A 139 14.06 -3.02 1.91
CA ARG A 139 13.81 -2.36 0.62
C ARG A 139 13.64 -0.84 0.69
N LYS A 140 13.84 -0.22 1.85
CA LYS A 140 13.68 1.23 2.06
C LYS A 140 14.32 2.09 0.95
N ASP A 141 15.50 1.70 0.47
CA ASP A 141 16.26 2.44 -0.54
C ASP A 141 16.31 1.72 -1.91
N ALA A 142 15.55 0.64 -2.08
CA ALA A 142 15.45 -0.05 -3.36
C ALA A 142 14.64 0.79 -4.38
N PRO A 143 14.82 0.60 -5.69
CA PRO A 143 13.93 1.20 -6.67
C PRO A 143 12.51 0.63 -6.53
N TRP A 144 11.50 1.42 -6.93
CA TRP A 144 10.16 0.90 -7.16
C TRP A 144 10.15 -0.04 -8.36
N PRO A 145 9.34 -1.10 -8.36
CA PRO A 145 9.19 -1.98 -9.51
C PRO A 145 8.83 -1.20 -10.78
N ASN A 146 9.47 -1.54 -11.89
CA ASN A 146 9.21 -0.86 -13.16
C ASN A 146 7.84 -1.20 -13.73
N ASP A 147 7.42 -2.45 -13.52
CA ASP A 147 6.16 -2.97 -14.03
C ASP A 147 5.54 -4.03 -13.09
N ARG A 148 4.38 -4.55 -13.51
CA ARG A 148 3.67 -5.60 -12.74
C ARG A 148 4.46 -6.90 -12.65
N GLY A 149 5.26 -7.25 -13.65
CA GLY A 149 6.05 -8.47 -13.66
C GLY A 149 7.13 -8.46 -12.56
N GLU A 150 7.89 -7.36 -12.47
CA GLU A 150 8.87 -7.16 -11.39
C GLU A 150 8.18 -7.11 -10.01
N GLN A 151 7.02 -6.47 -9.93
CA GLN A 151 6.26 -6.40 -8.70
C GLN A 151 5.73 -7.77 -8.27
N ASP A 152 5.20 -8.56 -9.19
CA ASP A 152 4.69 -9.91 -8.93
C ASP A 152 5.82 -10.84 -8.44
N GLU A 153 7.00 -10.74 -9.05
CA GLU A 153 8.17 -11.51 -8.62
C GLU A 153 8.66 -11.10 -7.23
N LEU A 154 8.69 -9.80 -6.94
CA LEU A 154 8.98 -9.28 -5.61
C LEU A 154 8.02 -9.85 -4.55
N TRP A 155 6.71 -9.80 -4.83
CA TRP A 155 5.69 -10.30 -3.92
C TRP A 155 5.70 -11.82 -3.80
N ARG A 156 5.96 -12.54 -4.89
CA ARG A 156 6.13 -13.99 -4.87
C ARG A 156 7.22 -14.40 -3.89
N LYS A 157 8.41 -13.77 -4.00
CA LYS A 157 9.55 -14.05 -3.11
C LYS A 157 9.25 -13.67 -1.67
N ARG A 158 8.60 -12.52 -1.45
CA ARG A 158 8.19 -12.06 -0.12
C ARG A 158 7.26 -13.07 0.55
N ILE A 159 6.19 -13.48 -0.12
CA ILE A 159 5.22 -14.42 0.44
C ILE A 159 5.81 -15.81 0.61
N LYS A 160 6.66 -16.28 -0.31
CA LYS A 160 7.40 -17.54 -0.15
C LYS A 160 8.30 -17.50 1.10
N ASN A 161 9.01 -16.40 1.32
CA ASN A 161 9.84 -16.21 2.51
C ASN A 161 9.01 -16.27 3.80
N GLU A 162 7.90 -15.54 3.87
CA GLU A 162 6.99 -15.57 5.02
C GLU A 162 6.43 -16.97 5.27
N TYR A 163 6.03 -17.68 4.20
CA TYR A 163 5.57 -19.06 4.29
C TYR A 163 6.64 -19.98 4.86
N LEU A 164 7.88 -19.91 4.36
CA LEU A 164 9.00 -20.71 4.86
C LEU A 164 9.29 -20.45 6.33
N VAL A 165 9.31 -19.18 6.75
CA VAL A 165 9.52 -18.81 8.16
C VAL A 165 8.45 -19.45 9.05
N GLN A 166 7.19 -19.45 8.62
CA GLN A 166 6.09 -20.07 9.38
C GLN A 166 6.19 -21.60 9.43
N VAL A 167 6.57 -22.25 8.33
CA VAL A 167 6.73 -23.71 8.28
C VAL A 167 7.87 -24.15 9.17
N ILE A 168 9.05 -23.55 9.01
CA ILE A 168 10.25 -23.86 9.80
C ILE A 168 10.00 -23.60 11.30
N GLY A 169 9.35 -22.47 11.64
CA GLY A 169 9.01 -22.19 13.02
C GLY A 169 8.16 -23.28 13.67
N ARG A 170 7.14 -23.77 12.97
CA ARG A 170 6.28 -24.88 13.46
C ARG A 170 7.04 -26.20 13.61
N GLU A 171 7.92 -26.53 12.67
CA GLU A 171 8.73 -27.75 12.75
C GLU A 171 9.68 -27.71 13.93
N LEU A 172 10.31 -26.55 14.22
CA LEU A 172 11.18 -26.38 15.37
C LEU A 172 10.42 -26.48 16.70
N ASP A 173 9.22 -25.89 16.77
CA ASP A 173 8.37 -25.96 17.98
C ASP A 173 7.92 -27.41 18.25
N MET A 174 7.57 -28.17 17.20
CA MET A 174 7.22 -29.60 17.32
C MET A 174 8.41 -30.46 17.72
N ALA A 175 9.62 -30.12 17.27
CA ALA A 175 10.83 -30.87 17.64
C ALA A 175 11.31 -30.58 19.07
N ALA A 176 10.88 -29.45 19.67
CA ALA A 176 11.23 -29.04 21.02
C ALA A 176 10.23 -29.51 22.09
N SER A 177 9.08 -30.03 21.70
CA SER A 177 8.01 -30.55 22.59
C SER A 177 8.05 -32.06 22.71
#